data_fbfb6479ddba0b1a7271c9abb64f675c
#
_entry.id   fbfb6479ddba0b1a7271c9abb64f675c
#
_cell.length_a   1.000
_cell.length_b   1.000
_cell.length_c   1.000
_cell.angle_alpha   90.00
_cell.angle_beta   90.00
_cell.angle_gamma   90.00
#
_symmetry.space_group_name_H-M   'P 1'
#
loop_
_entity.id
_entity.type
_entity.pdbx_description
1 polymer ?
#
loop_
_entity_poly.entity_id
_entity_poly.type
_entity_poly.pdbx_seq_one_letter_code
_entity_poly.pdbx_strand_id
1 'polypeptide(L)'
;MSLKKLILKILLFAVMSISASAYINLSPTTLDKNIKAGAYQEFTLFNDTTIPFRYKITPVAMTENKKAMDMSKWIEVYPKIVTVRPTEAKKFKVYVKADKGALEGDYGAFLNIRQMSAPKLKGETDESLGAGMVIMVNVNMGIYGYVGDEVPKIEVAEPSVYKKEGKSFLKMKVKNKTNRLIKINVEIEGRKNYFYTVGETRAFKGETLVFDHEVKELKNEKPNKIIITDVETEKVLEEIKLK
;
A
#
# COMPACT_ATOMS: atom_id res chain seq x y z
N MET A 1 48.37 -4.68 17.16
CA MET A 1 47.33 -3.65 17.34
C MET A 1 46.99 -3.59 18.82
N SER A 2 47.13 -2.44 19.47
CA SER A 2 46.93 -2.33 20.92
C SER A 2 45.49 -2.65 21.31
N LEU A 3 45.28 -3.45 22.37
CA LEU A 3 43.97 -3.83 22.91
C LEU A 3 43.06 -2.61 23.12
N LYS A 4 43.60 -1.47 23.50
CA LYS A 4 42.89 -0.20 23.65
C LYS A 4 42.28 0.28 22.34
N LYS A 5 42.97 0.12 21.18
CA LYS A 5 42.47 0.50 19.86
C LYS A 5 41.37 -0.46 19.39
N LEU A 6 41.43 -1.73 19.79
CA LEU A 6 40.39 -2.70 19.47
C LEU A 6 39.09 -2.42 20.24
N ILE A 7 39.23 -2.16 21.56
CA ILE A 7 38.09 -1.82 22.43
C ILE A 7 37.42 -0.52 21.95
N LEU A 8 38.17 0.50 21.55
CA LEU A 8 37.62 1.76 21.04
C LEU A 8 36.86 1.57 19.73
N LYS A 9 37.34 0.68 18.83
CA LYS A 9 36.62 0.34 17.57
C LYS A 9 35.32 -0.42 17.84
N ILE A 10 35.33 -1.34 18.81
CA ILE A 10 34.13 -2.10 19.20
C ILE A 10 33.09 -1.16 19.84
N LEU A 11 33.54 -0.24 20.70
CA LEU A 11 32.64 0.77 21.29
C LEU A 11 32.06 1.71 20.25
N LEU A 12 32.84 2.15 19.25
CA LEU A 12 32.39 2.99 18.15
C LEU A 12 31.40 2.28 17.26
N PHE A 13 31.55 0.97 17.03
CA PHE A 13 30.62 0.14 16.26
C PHE A 13 29.31 -0.12 17.01
N ALA A 14 29.37 -0.26 18.35
CA ALA A 14 28.18 -0.46 19.19
C ALA A 14 27.29 0.80 19.24
N VAL A 15 27.87 2.00 19.15
CA VAL A 15 27.12 3.27 19.13
C VAL A 15 26.41 3.53 17.78
N MET A 16 26.88 2.91 16.68
CA MET A 16 26.24 3.07 15.36
C MET A 16 24.99 2.21 15.15
N SER A 17 24.62 1.36 16.09
CA SER A 17 23.51 0.41 15.94
C SER A 17 22.17 0.93 16.45
N ILE A 18 22.03 2.20 16.79
CA ILE A 18 20.73 2.79 17.13
C ILE A 18 20.04 3.14 15.82
N SER A 19 19.43 2.15 15.21
CA SER A 19 18.50 2.36 14.10
C SER A 19 17.24 3.01 14.65
N ALA A 20 17.12 4.33 14.52
CA ALA A 20 15.87 5.02 14.76
C ALA A 20 14.89 4.65 13.62
N SER A 21 14.14 3.57 13.81
CA SER A 21 13.09 3.17 12.89
C SER A 21 11.88 4.05 13.12
N ALA A 22 11.76 5.13 12.35
CA ALA A 22 10.53 5.92 12.29
C ALA A 22 9.69 5.37 11.12
N TYR A 23 8.78 4.45 11.39
CA TYR A 23 7.85 3.99 10.39
C TYR A 23 6.42 3.91 10.94
N ILE A 24 5.48 4.03 10.04
CA ILE A 24 4.05 3.83 10.31
C ILE A 24 3.69 2.39 9.97
N ASN A 25 3.17 1.64 10.92
CA ASN A 25 2.57 0.34 10.66
C ASN A 25 1.06 0.53 10.52
N LEU A 26 0.58 0.49 9.27
CA LEU A 26 -0.80 0.78 8.88
C LEU A 26 -1.34 -0.34 7.99
N SER A 27 -2.53 -0.82 8.30
CA SER A 27 -3.22 -1.84 7.50
C SER A 27 -4.74 -1.57 7.47
N PRO A 28 -5.40 -1.74 6.31
CA PRO A 28 -4.81 -1.86 4.97
C PRO A 28 -4.11 -0.58 4.53
N THR A 29 -3.40 -0.59 3.40
CA THR A 29 -2.64 0.55 2.87
C THR A 29 -3.38 1.31 1.76
N THR A 30 -4.61 0.91 1.45
CA THR A 30 -5.42 1.56 0.42
C THR A 30 -6.92 1.33 0.64
N LEU A 31 -7.73 2.11 -0.04
CA LEU A 31 -9.15 1.90 -0.28
C LEU A 31 -9.33 1.94 -1.79
N ASP A 32 -10.01 0.94 -2.35
CA ASP A 32 -10.34 0.85 -3.78
C ASP A 32 -11.76 0.32 -3.89
N LYS A 33 -12.77 1.21 -3.94
CA LYS A 33 -14.19 0.82 -3.84
C LYS A 33 -15.11 1.67 -4.70
N ASN A 34 -16.27 1.12 -5.04
CA ASN A 34 -17.38 1.91 -5.58
C ASN A 34 -17.89 2.88 -4.50
N ILE A 35 -17.85 4.17 -4.80
CA ILE A 35 -18.25 5.24 -3.87
C ILE A 35 -19.61 5.86 -4.20
N LYS A 36 -20.31 5.37 -5.21
CA LYS A 36 -21.63 5.89 -5.66
C LYS A 36 -22.66 5.84 -4.54
N ALA A 37 -22.82 4.70 -3.90
CA ALA A 37 -23.72 4.50 -2.77
C ALA A 37 -23.11 4.84 -1.42
N GLY A 38 -21.79 5.06 -1.39
CA GLY A 38 -20.98 5.21 -0.20
C GLY A 38 -20.19 3.94 0.12
N ALA A 39 -18.95 4.11 0.48
CA ALA A 39 -18.05 3.05 0.88
C ALA A 39 -17.35 3.39 2.18
N TYR A 40 -17.01 2.40 2.98
CA TYR A 40 -16.18 2.61 4.16
C TYR A 40 -15.02 1.60 4.20
N GLN A 41 -13.96 2.03 4.86
CA GLN A 41 -12.82 1.18 5.17
C GLN A 41 -12.34 1.47 6.58
N GLU A 42 -12.11 0.42 7.35
CA GLU A 42 -11.43 0.50 8.65
C GLU A 42 -9.93 0.32 8.43
N PHE A 43 -9.14 1.19 9.05
CA PHE A 43 -7.70 1.18 9.05
C PHE A 43 -7.20 0.95 10.47
N THR A 44 -6.13 0.20 10.61
CA THR A 44 -5.49 -0.12 11.89
C THR A 44 -4.08 0.48 11.91
N LEU A 45 -3.81 1.34 12.89
CA LEU A 45 -2.47 1.82 13.21
C LEU A 45 -1.93 0.96 14.35
N PHE A 46 -0.76 0.39 14.16
CA PHE A 46 -0.05 -0.38 15.19
C PHE A 46 1.24 0.34 15.59
N ASN A 47 1.52 0.37 16.89
CA ASN A 47 2.74 0.94 17.45
C ASN A 47 3.59 -0.17 18.05
N ASP A 48 4.67 -0.52 17.38
CA ASP A 48 5.66 -1.52 17.81
C ASP A 48 6.86 -0.91 18.56
N THR A 49 6.77 0.38 18.90
CA THR A 49 7.81 1.09 19.65
C THR A 49 7.52 1.14 21.15
N THR A 50 8.43 1.73 21.89
CA THR A 50 8.33 1.89 23.36
C THR A 50 7.69 3.20 23.80
N ILE A 51 7.40 4.12 22.86
CA ILE A 51 6.79 5.43 23.14
C ILE A 51 5.41 5.58 22.50
N PRO A 52 4.47 6.31 23.09
CA PRO A 52 3.16 6.54 22.49
C PRO A 52 3.27 7.49 21.30
N PHE A 53 2.51 7.20 20.24
CA PHE A 53 2.36 8.08 19.09
C PHE A 53 0.96 8.67 19.00
N ARG A 54 0.89 9.89 18.51
CA ARG A 54 -0.38 10.55 18.22
C ARG A 54 -0.38 11.04 16.79
N TYR A 55 -1.38 10.61 16.03
CA TYR A 55 -1.53 10.94 14.61
C TYR A 55 -2.78 11.77 14.37
N LYS A 56 -2.65 12.77 13.50
CA LYS A 56 -3.78 13.48 12.89
C LYS A 56 -3.95 12.95 11.47
N ILE A 57 -5.18 12.56 11.11
CA ILE A 57 -5.53 12.04 9.81
C ILE A 57 -6.43 13.07 9.11
N THR A 58 -6.01 13.50 7.92
CA THR A 58 -6.69 14.58 7.18
C THR A 58 -6.78 14.20 5.70
N PRO A 59 -7.97 14.24 5.09
CA PRO A 59 -8.09 14.12 3.64
C PRO A 59 -7.44 15.31 2.93
N VAL A 60 -6.71 15.04 1.85
CA VAL A 60 -6.02 16.06 1.04
C VAL A 60 -6.19 15.73 -0.44
N ALA A 61 -6.36 16.74 -1.28
CA ALA A 61 -6.47 16.57 -2.72
C ALA A 61 -5.20 15.92 -3.32
N MET A 62 -5.40 15.01 -4.28
CA MET A 62 -4.33 14.35 -5.02
C MET A 62 -4.06 15.13 -6.31
N THR A 63 -3.30 16.20 -6.23
CA THR A 63 -3.06 17.12 -7.36
C THR A 63 -2.13 16.55 -8.44
N GLU A 64 -1.28 15.58 -8.07
CA GLU A 64 -0.27 15.01 -8.96
C GLU A 64 -0.80 13.91 -9.89
N ASN A 65 -1.90 13.26 -9.50
CA ASN A 65 -2.47 12.16 -10.27
C ASN A 65 -3.56 12.65 -11.23
N LYS A 66 -3.20 12.84 -12.50
CA LYS A 66 -4.13 13.25 -13.58
C LYS A 66 -5.12 12.15 -14.02
N LYS A 67 -4.98 10.91 -13.50
CA LYS A 67 -5.83 9.77 -13.87
C LYS A 67 -7.11 9.66 -13.03
N ALA A 68 -7.19 10.38 -11.92
CA ALA A 68 -8.30 10.36 -11.01
C ALA A 68 -8.78 11.77 -10.67
N MET A 69 -10.09 11.96 -10.58
CA MET A 69 -10.71 13.20 -10.12
C MET A 69 -10.58 13.32 -8.60
N ASP A 70 -10.58 14.56 -8.08
CA ASP A 70 -10.46 14.77 -6.63
C ASP A 70 -11.74 14.39 -5.89
N MET A 71 -11.59 13.56 -4.84
CA MET A 71 -12.67 13.19 -3.92
C MET A 71 -12.38 13.62 -2.48
N SER A 72 -11.39 14.43 -2.22
CA SER A 72 -10.95 14.77 -0.85
C SER A 72 -12.05 15.38 -0.01
N LYS A 73 -12.97 16.15 -0.61
CA LYS A 73 -14.11 16.78 0.04
C LYS A 73 -15.22 15.80 0.43
N TRP A 74 -15.25 14.61 -0.16
CA TRP A 74 -16.25 13.56 0.10
C TRP A 74 -15.84 12.60 1.20
N ILE A 75 -14.64 12.80 1.77
CA ILE A 75 -14.05 11.88 2.74
C ILE A 75 -14.31 12.34 4.16
N GLU A 76 -14.87 11.47 4.95
CA GLU A 76 -15.03 11.60 6.39
C GLU A 76 -14.09 10.61 7.10
N VAL A 77 -13.38 11.10 8.12
CA VAL A 77 -12.46 10.29 8.94
C VAL A 77 -12.91 10.33 10.38
N TYR A 78 -13.02 9.17 11.02
CA TYR A 78 -13.35 9.09 12.44
C TYR A 78 -12.60 7.95 13.16
N PRO A 79 -11.94 8.25 14.27
CA PRO A 79 -11.59 9.59 14.77
C PRO A 79 -10.50 10.25 13.92
N LYS A 80 -10.50 11.59 13.84
CA LYS A 80 -9.48 12.37 13.09
C LYS A 80 -8.12 12.40 13.80
N ILE A 81 -8.10 12.12 15.09
CA ILE A 81 -6.88 12.04 15.91
C ILE A 81 -6.87 10.70 16.62
N VAL A 82 -5.78 9.96 16.46
CA VAL A 82 -5.60 8.64 17.05
C VAL A 82 -4.31 8.64 17.87
N THR A 83 -4.42 8.22 19.14
CA THR A 83 -3.27 7.99 20.01
C THR A 83 -3.06 6.48 20.14
N VAL A 84 -1.87 6.00 19.80
CA VAL A 84 -1.52 4.57 19.85
C VAL A 84 -0.41 4.41 20.90
N ARG A 85 -0.72 3.70 21.98
CA ARG A 85 0.26 3.38 23.03
C ARG A 85 1.25 2.32 22.54
N PRO A 86 2.40 2.18 23.20
CA PRO A 86 3.34 1.09 22.93
C PRO A 86 2.63 -0.27 22.87
N THR A 87 2.95 -1.07 21.84
CA THR A 87 2.42 -2.42 21.60
C THR A 87 0.90 -2.50 21.36
N GLU A 88 0.22 -1.37 21.24
CA GLU A 88 -1.21 -1.31 20.95
C GLU A 88 -1.50 -1.11 19.46
N ALA A 89 -2.68 -1.55 19.06
CA ALA A 89 -3.32 -1.21 17.80
C ALA A 89 -4.53 -0.30 18.04
N LYS A 90 -4.72 0.71 17.18
CA LYS A 90 -5.91 1.57 17.20
C LYS A 90 -6.47 1.70 15.81
N LYS A 91 -7.79 1.74 15.74
CA LYS A 91 -8.55 1.81 14.50
C LYS A 91 -9.09 3.19 14.24
N PHE A 92 -9.16 3.55 12.96
CA PHE A 92 -9.95 4.68 12.48
C PHE A 92 -10.72 4.25 11.23
N LYS A 93 -11.82 4.90 10.96
CA LYS A 93 -12.70 4.62 9.84
C LYS A 93 -12.65 5.77 8.85
N VAL A 94 -12.66 5.43 7.58
CA VAL A 94 -12.81 6.36 6.48
C VAL A 94 -14.09 6.02 5.76
N TYR A 95 -14.97 6.99 5.62
CA TYR A 95 -16.17 6.90 4.81
C TYR A 95 -16.05 7.85 3.63
N VAL A 96 -16.45 7.38 2.45
CA VAL A 96 -16.44 8.16 1.22
C VAL A 96 -17.75 7.95 0.51
N LYS A 97 -18.40 9.04 0.09
CA LYS A 97 -19.61 8.97 -0.72
C LYS A 97 -19.58 10.07 -1.78
N ALA A 98 -19.72 9.65 -3.04
CA ALA A 98 -19.81 10.59 -4.14
C ALA A 98 -21.04 11.49 -4.04
N ASP A 99 -20.91 12.76 -4.42
CA ASP A 99 -22.03 13.70 -4.48
C ASP A 99 -23.08 13.26 -5.52
N LYS A 100 -24.31 13.75 -5.35
CA LYS A 100 -25.35 13.58 -6.35
C LYS A 100 -24.92 14.27 -7.65
N GLY A 101 -24.84 13.51 -8.74
CA GLY A 101 -24.38 14.01 -10.04
C GLY A 101 -22.88 13.91 -10.27
N ALA A 102 -22.13 13.23 -9.41
CA ALA A 102 -20.75 12.87 -9.69
C ALA A 102 -20.66 12.10 -11.02
N LEU A 103 -19.70 12.47 -11.84
CA LEU A 103 -19.46 11.83 -13.13
C LEU A 103 -18.97 10.38 -12.93
N GLU A 104 -19.28 9.52 -13.90
CA GLU A 104 -18.68 8.19 -13.93
C GLU A 104 -17.16 8.28 -14.20
N GLY A 105 -16.39 7.48 -13.46
CA GLY A 105 -14.95 7.45 -13.60
C GLY A 105 -14.22 7.27 -12.27
N ASP A 106 -12.93 7.55 -12.31
CA ASP A 106 -12.01 7.30 -11.21
C ASP A 106 -11.79 8.54 -10.35
N TYR A 107 -11.75 8.32 -9.06
CA TYR A 107 -11.54 9.35 -8.04
C TYR A 107 -10.39 8.98 -7.13
N GLY A 108 -9.68 10.00 -6.64
CA GLY A 108 -8.54 9.78 -5.74
C GLY A 108 -8.38 10.92 -4.74
N ALA A 109 -7.82 10.58 -3.60
CA ALA A 109 -7.37 11.53 -2.60
C ALA A 109 -6.22 10.94 -1.79
N PHE A 110 -5.50 11.79 -1.07
CA PHE A 110 -4.59 11.34 -0.04
C PHE A 110 -5.25 11.39 1.33
N LEU A 111 -4.97 10.39 2.16
CA LEU A 111 -5.05 10.53 3.60
C LEU A 111 -3.66 10.95 4.10
N ASN A 112 -3.54 12.20 4.49
CA ASN A 112 -2.34 12.70 5.16
C ASN A 112 -2.37 12.22 6.62
N ILE A 113 -1.43 11.38 6.99
CA ILE A 113 -1.25 10.83 8.33
C ILE A 113 -0.01 11.49 8.92
N ARG A 114 -0.24 12.50 9.76
CA ARG A 114 0.81 13.29 10.35
C ARG A 114 0.95 12.99 11.84
N GLN A 115 2.16 12.59 12.24
CA GLN A 115 2.50 12.46 13.64
C GLN A 115 2.47 13.85 14.29
N MET A 116 1.75 13.97 15.38
CA MET A 116 1.78 15.12 16.25
C MET A 116 2.95 14.93 17.24
N SER A 117 3.41 16.02 17.89
CA SER A 117 4.44 15.93 18.93
C SER A 117 4.10 14.82 19.93
N ALA A 118 5.08 13.98 20.24
CA ALA A 118 4.91 12.99 21.31
C ALA A 118 4.54 13.72 22.61
N PRO A 119 3.58 13.21 23.39
CA PRO A 119 3.38 13.73 24.73
C PRO A 119 4.67 13.56 25.52
N LYS A 120 5.18 14.64 26.15
CA LYS A 120 6.32 14.54 27.06
C LYS A 120 5.98 13.51 28.12
N LEU A 121 6.87 12.57 28.35
CA LEU A 121 6.73 11.61 29.45
C LEU A 121 6.81 12.39 30.77
N LYS A 122 5.91 12.05 31.71
CA LYS A 122 5.87 12.70 33.02
C LYS A 122 7.20 12.40 33.74
N GLY A 123 8.07 13.41 33.90
CA GLY A 123 9.40 13.27 34.51
C GLY A 123 10.59 13.67 33.65
N GLU A 124 10.39 13.96 32.35
CA GLU A 124 11.42 14.57 31.53
C GLU A 124 11.50 16.07 31.87
N THR A 125 12.51 16.44 32.63
CA THR A 125 12.91 17.84 32.82
C THR A 125 13.62 18.32 31.55
N ASP A 126 13.46 19.60 31.20
CA ASP A 126 14.06 20.24 30.01
C ASP A 126 15.61 20.31 30.03
N GLU A 127 16.28 19.64 31.01
CA GLU A 127 17.71 19.77 31.22
C GLU A 127 18.60 18.70 30.56
N SER A 128 18.03 17.72 29.85
CA SER A 128 18.86 16.86 29.01
C SER A 128 19.19 17.53 27.69
N LEU A 129 20.20 18.39 27.67
CA LEU A 129 20.86 18.94 26.47
C LEU A 129 21.63 17.83 25.71
N GLY A 130 21.00 16.72 25.45
CA GLY A 130 21.43 15.76 24.43
C GLY A 130 20.94 16.23 23.08
N ALA A 131 21.82 16.37 22.11
CA ALA A 131 21.45 16.61 20.71
C ALA A 131 20.67 15.38 20.20
N GLY A 132 19.38 15.32 20.51
CA GLY A 132 18.47 14.26 20.05
C GLY A 132 17.82 14.67 18.74
N MET A 133 17.93 13.83 17.71
CA MET A 133 17.15 14.00 16.47
C MET A 133 15.74 13.45 16.70
N VAL A 134 14.71 14.29 16.54
CA VAL A 134 13.31 13.86 16.55
C VAL A 134 12.86 13.66 15.10
N ILE A 135 12.59 12.42 14.72
CA ILE A 135 12.01 12.10 13.42
C ILE A 135 10.49 12.05 13.57
N MET A 136 9.78 12.89 12.85
CA MET A 136 8.31 12.90 12.82
C MET A 136 7.81 12.35 11.50
N VAL A 137 6.84 11.44 11.56
CA VAL A 137 6.22 10.83 10.39
C VAL A 137 5.16 11.76 9.81
N ASN A 138 5.23 11.99 8.50
CA ASN A 138 4.22 12.70 7.72
C ASN A 138 4.07 11.98 6.37
N VAL A 139 3.04 11.18 6.22
CA VAL A 139 2.83 10.29 5.07
C VAL A 139 1.51 10.61 4.38
N ASN A 140 1.53 10.66 3.06
CA ASN A 140 0.35 10.72 2.22
C ASN A 140 0.04 9.30 1.69
N MET A 141 -1.03 8.70 2.18
CA MET A 141 -1.52 7.41 1.70
C MET A 141 -2.58 7.64 0.63
N GLY A 142 -2.37 7.10 -0.57
CA GLY A 142 -3.34 7.18 -1.65
C GLY A 142 -4.54 6.28 -1.39
N ILE A 143 -5.74 6.86 -1.47
CA ILE A 143 -7.00 6.13 -1.48
C ILE A 143 -7.76 6.46 -2.75
N TYR A 144 -8.48 5.47 -3.28
CA TYR A 144 -9.16 5.59 -4.56
C TYR A 144 -10.59 5.07 -4.46
N GLY A 145 -11.45 5.67 -5.29
CA GLY A 145 -12.81 5.22 -5.47
C GLY A 145 -13.18 5.33 -6.94
N TYR A 146 -14.32 4.79 -7.28
CA TYR A 146 -14.90 4.99 -8.61
C TYR A 146 -16.41 5.15 -8.52
N VAL A 147 -16.97 5.81 -9.53
CA VAL A 147 -18.42 5.90 -9.77
C VAL A 147 -18.71 5.20 -11.09
N GLY A 148 -19.59 4.19 -11.06
CA GLY A 148 -19.97 3.40 -12.23
C GLY A 148 -20.26 1.95 -11.83
N ASP A 149 -21.11 1.30 -12.61
CA ASP A 149 -21.58 -0.06 -12.33
C ASP A 149 -21.10 -1.06 -13.41
N GLU A 150 -20.13 -0.65 -14.26
CA GLU A 150 -19.61 -1.50 -15.32
C GLU A 150 -18.85 -2.71 -14.78
N VAL A 151 -19.15 -3.89 -15.34
CA VAL A 151 -18.42 -5.12 -15.02
C VAL A 151 -16.97 -5.00 -15.53
N PRO A 152 -15.97 -5.38 -14.71
CA PRO A 152 -14.56 -5.34 -15.12
C PRO A 152 -14.29 -6.11 -16.41
N LYS A 153 -13.54 -5.47 -17.33
CA LYS A 153 -13.08 -6.05 -18.59
C LYS A 153 -11.61 -5.70 -18.80
N ILE A 154 -10.83 -6.68 -19.19
CA ILE A 154 -9.41 -6.51 -19.50
C ILE A 154 -9.10 -7.08 -20.89
N GLU A 155 -7.96 -6.64 -21.41
CA GLU A 155 -7.34 -7.21 -22.59
C GLU A 155 -5.90 -7.54 -22.24
N VAL A 156 -5.47 -8.79 -22.47
CA VAL A 156 -4.12 -9.25 -22.15
C VAL A 156 -3.34 -9.46 -23.45
N ALA A 157 -2.13 -8.91 -23.49
CA ALA A 157 -1.22 -9.04 -24.64
C ALA A 157 0.15 -9.57 -24.19
N GLU A 158 0.77 -10.35 -25.08
CA GLU A 158 2.13 -10.87 -24.95
C GLU A 158 2.40 -11.67 -23.63
N PRO A 159 1.49 -12.55 -23.18
CA PRO A 159 1.69 -13.28 -21.94
C PRO A 159 2.79 -14.34 -22.11
N SER A 160 3.79 -14.29 -21.26
CA SER A 160 4.89 -15.26 -21.26
C SER A 160 5.56 -15.37 -19.91
N VAL A 161 6.09 -16.54 -19.62
CA VAL A 161 7.01 -16.74 -18.50
C VAL A 161 8.36 -17.16 -19.06
N TYR A 162 9.41 -16.43 -18.74
CA TYR A 162 10.75 -16.66 -19.24
C TYR A 162 11.77 -16.77 -18.10
N LYS A 163 12.94 -17.34 -18.39
CA LYS A 163 14.04 -17.46 -17.45
C LYS A 163 15.16 -16.48 -17.78
N LYS A 164 15.66 -15.81 -16.75
CA LYS A 164 16.84 -14.95 -16.83
C LYS A 164 17.68 -15.17 -15.57
N GLU A 165 18.96 -15.52 -15.72
CA GLU A 165 19.90 -15.73 -14.61
C GLU A 165 19.38 -16.74 -13.56
N GLY A 166 18.73 -17.82 -14.01
CA GLY A 166 18.17 -18.85 -13.14
C GLY A 166 16.86 -18.47 -12.42
N LYS A 167 16.33 -17.28 -12.66
CA LYS A 167 15.08 -16.77 -12.11
C LYS A 167 13.96 -16.78 -13.14
N SER A 168 12.74 -16.98 -12.69
CA SER A 168 11.54 -16.95 -13.54
C SER A 168 10.89 -15.56 -13.50
N PHE A 169 10.52 -15.05 -14.67
CA PHE A 169 9.86 -13.74 -14.81
C PHE A 169 8.54 -13.90 -15.55
N LEU A 170 7.50 -13.23 -15.06
CA LEU A 170 6.26 -13.03 -15.80
C LEU A 170 6.36 -11.75 -16.63
N LYS A 171 6.09 -11.86 -17.94
CA LYS A 171 5.98 -10.72 -18.84
C LYS A 171 4.63 -10.73 -19.51
N MET A 172 3.90 -9.61 -19.43
CA MET A 172 2.63 -9.38 -20.13
C MET A 172 2.22 -7.91 -20.06
N LYS A 173 1.25 -7.55 -20.88
CA LYS A 173 0.54 -6.26 -20.82
C LYS A 173 -0.92 -6.52 -20.49
N VAL A 174 -1.49 -5.79 -19.55
CA VAL A 174 -2.91 -5.89 -19.17
C VAL A 174 -3.52 -4.51 -19.31
N LYS A 175 -4.45 -4.37 -20.27
CA LYS A 175 -5.18 -3.13 -20.52
C LYS A 175 -6.54 -3.17 -19.84
N ASN A 176 -6.83 -2.17 -19.04
CA ASN A 176 -8.17 -1.97 -18.49
C ASN A 176 -9.10 -1.42 -19.58
N LYS A 177 -10.09 -2.19 -19.97
CA LYS A 177 -11.14 -1.81 -20.96
C LYS A 177 -12.40 -1.26 -20.32
N THR A 178 -12.44 -1.24 -18.99
CA THR A 178 -13.55 -0.73 -18.21
C THR A 178 -13.50 0.80 -18.12
N ASN A 179 -14.64 1.46 -18.02
CA ASN A 179 -14.71 2.92 -17.83
C ASN A 179 -14.44 3.35 -16.38
N ARG A 180 -13.88 2.50 -15.57
CA ARG A 180 -13.55 2.74 -14.17
C ARG A 180 -12.27 2.02 -13.77
N LEU A 181 -11.73 2.43 -12.65
CA LEU A 181 -10.68 1.73 -11.91
C LEU A 181 -11.07 0.27 -11.65
N ILE A 182 -10.10 -0.61 -11.86
CA ILE A 182 -10.16 -2.01 -11.41
C ILE A 182 -8.91 -2.33 -10.57
N LYS A 183 -9.05 -3.24 -9.63
CA LYS A 183 -7.93 -3.82 -8.89
C LYS A 183 -7.85 -5.30 -9.25
N ILE A 184 -6.73 -5.71 -9.80
CA ILE A 184 -6.52 -7.09 -10.22
C ILE A 184 -5.48 -7.77 -9.34
N ASN A 185 -5.70 -9.06 -9.09
CA ASN A 185 -4.70 -9.98 -8.57
C ASN A 185 -4.21 -10.86 -9.72
N VAL A 186 -2.89 -11.06 -9.81
CA VAL A 186 -2.26 -11.90 -10.81
C VAL A 186 -1.60 -13.08 -10.13
N GLU A 187 -1.98 -14.27 -10.56
CA GLU A 187 -1.43 -15.53 -10.06
C GLU A 187 -0.94 -16.41 -11.20
N ILE A 188 0.05 -17.24 -10.91
CA ILE A 188 0.54 -18.26 -11.82
C ILE A 188 0.28 -19.62 -11.19
N GLU A 189 -0.42 -20.49 -11.89
CA GLU A 189 -0.55 -21.90 -11.51
C GLU A 189 0.66 -22.67 -12.00
N GLY A 190 1.36 -23.32 -11.07
CA GLY A 190 2.45 -24.23 -11.33
C GLY A 190 2.00 -25.69 -11.38
N ARG A 191 2.94 -26.61 -11.20
CA ARG A 191 2.64 -28.05 -11.10
C ARG A 191 1.88 -28.35 -9.80
N LYS A 192 1.08 -29.42 -9.82
CA LYS A 192 0.28 -29.89 -8.68
C LYS A 192 -0.72 -28.84 -8.14
N ASN A 193 -1.20 -27.93 -8.99
CA ASN A 193 -2.15 -26.88 -8.63
C ASN A 193 -1.67 -25.94 -7.52
N TYR A 194 -0.36 -25.73 -7.41
CA TYR A 194 0.18 -24.65 -6.58
C TYR A 194 0.03 -23.30 -7.28
N PHE A 195 -0.44 -22.31 -6.53
CA PHE A 195 -0.62 -20.95 -7.02
C PHE A 195 0.49 -20.05 -6.46
N TYR A 196 1.09 -19.28 -7.34
CA TYR A 196 2.14 -18.31 -7.02
C TYR A 196 1.60 -16.91 -7.28
N THR A 197 1.39 -16.12 -6.23
CA THR A 197 0.90 -14.76 -6.35
C THR A 197 2.00 -13.84 -6.87
N VAL A 198 1.77 -13.22 -8.01
CA VAL A 198 2.64 -12.15 -8.55
C VAL A 198 2.37 -10.85 -7.81
N GLY A 199 1.11 -10.58 -7.48
CA GLY A 199 0.68 -9.48 -6.66
C GLY A 199 -0.60 -8.80 -7.14
N GLU A 200 -1.08 -7.90 -6.29
CA GLU A 200 -2.23 -7.05 -6.58
C GLU A 200 -1.77 -5.72 -7.16
N THR A 201 -2.48 -5.24 -8.16
CA THR A 201 -2.22 -3.93 -8.75
C THR A 201 -3.50 -3.26 -9.21
N ARG A 202 -3.44 -1.94 -9.36
CA ARG A 202 -4.56 -1.10 -9.79
C ARG A 202 -4.33 -0.67 -11.24
N ALA A 203 -5.39 -0.71 -12.05
CA ALA A 203 -5.43 -0.13 -13.38
C ALA A 203 -6.55 0.90 -13.46
N PHE A 204 -6.22 2.15 -13.75
CA PHE A 204 -7.19 3.20 -14.02
C PHE A 204 -7.87 2.99 -15.38
N LYS A 205 -8.96 3.70 -15.63
CA LYS A 205 -9.67 3.69 -16.90
C LYS A 205 -8.70 3.81 -18.09
N GLY A 206 -8.74 2.82 -18.99
CA GLY A 206 -7.94 2.81 -20.22
C GLY A 206 -6.44 2.59 -20.02
N GLU A 207 -5.97 2.42 -18.81
CA GLU A 207 -4.56 2.19 -18.49
C GLU A 207 -4.09 0.83 -18.95
N THR A 208 -2.85 0.77 -19.44
CA THR A 208 -2.14 -0.48 -19.73
C THR A 208 -1.05 -0.68 -18.68
N LEU A 209 -1.20 -1.73 -17.90
CA LEU A 209 -0.18 -2.21 -16.97
C LEU A 209 0.85 -3.04 -17.72
N VAL A 210 2.11 -2.85 -17.42
CA VAL A 210 3.21 -3.66 -17.95
C VAL A 210 3.80 -4.48 -16.81
N PHE A 211 3.68 -5.79 -16.94
CA PHE A 211 4.31 -6.73 -16.03
C PHE A 211 5.65 -7.17 -16.63
N ASP A 212 6.68 -7.13 -15.84
CA ASP A 212 7.99 -7.74 -16.05
C ASP A 212 8.61 -8.00 -14.67
N HIS A 213 8.04 -8.97 -13.95
CA HIS A 213 8.29 -9.21 -12.54
C HIS A 213 8.87 -10.59 -12.28
N GLU A 214 9.86 -10.67 -11.40
CA GLU A 214 10.36 -11.94 -10.90
C GLU A 214 9.28 -12.67 -10.09
N VAL A 215 9.04 -13.94 -10.43
CA VAL A 215 8.16 -14.84 -9.67
C VAL A 215 9.06 -15.76 -8.85
N LYS A 216 9.42 -15.29 -7.66
CA LYS A 216 10.46 -15.90 -6.80
C LYS A 216 10.15 -17.34 -6.43
N GLU A 217 8.89 -17.65 -6.16
CA GLU A 217 8.42 -18.93 -5.69
C GLU A 217 8.39 -19.97 -6.80
N LEU A 218 8.27 -19.57 -8.08
CA LEU A 218 8.16 -20.48 -9.22
C LEU A 218 9.47 -21.28 -9.49
N LYS A 219 10.62 -20.78 -9.04
CA LYS A 219 11.95 -21.41 -9.14
C LYS A 219 12.16 -22.08 -10.51
N ASN A 220 12.22 -23.42 -10.53
CA ASN A 220 12.44 -24.23 -11.73
C ASN A 220 11.18 -24.93 -12.24
N GLU A 221 10.02 -24.64 -11.68
CA GLU A 221 8.78 -25.25 -12.14
C GLU A 221 8.33 -24.69 -13.49
N LYS A 222 7.67 -25.52 -14.29
CA LYS A 222 7.01 -25.07 -15.52
C LYS A 222 5.63 -24.58 -15.14
N PRO A 223 5.29 -23.32 -15.43
CA PRO A 223 3.95 -22.80 -15.18
C PRO A 223 2.93 -23.45 -16.14
N ASN A 224 1.71 -23.63 -15.66
CA ASN A 224 0.59 -24.16 -16.46
C ASN A 224 -0.25 -23.04 -17.05
N LYS A 225 -0.66 -22.08 -16.21
CA LYS A 225 -1.50 -20.94 -16.63
C LYS A 225 -1.26 -19.71 -15.79
N ILE A 226 -1.68 -18.56 -16.33
CA ILE A 226 -1.81 -17.27 -15.62
C ILE A 226 -3.30 -17.07 -15.34
N ILE A 227 -3.64 -16.64 -14.13
CA ILE A 227 -4.99 -16.30 -13.70
C ILE A 227 -5.00 -14.84 -13.29
N ILE A 228 -5.94 -14.08 -13.83
CA ILE A 228 -6.15 -12.69 -13.47
C ILE A 228 -7.55 -12.56 -12.88
N THR A 229 -7.63 -12.14 -11.63
CA THR A 229 -8.87 -12.03 -10.86
C THR A 229 -9.15 -10.57 -10.50
N ASP A 230 -10.39 -10.14 -10.56
CA ASP A 230 -10.83 -8.88 -9.99
C ASP A 230 -10.91 -9.00 -8.47
N VAL A 231 -10.17 -8.18 -7.76
CA VAL A 231 -10.04 -8.25 -6.30
C VAL A 231 -11.35 -7.90 -5.58
N GLU A 232 -12.16 -7.02 -6.17
CA GLU A 232 -13.41 -6.55 -5.54
C GLU A 232 -14.52 -7.61 -5.59
N THR A 233 -14.65 -8.28 -6.74
CA THR A 233 -15.72 -9.28 -6.97
C THR A 233 -15.26 -10.71 -6.83
N GLU A 234 -13.95 -10.94 -6.67
CA GLU A 234 -13.29 -12.25 -6.64
C GLU A 234 -13.53 -13.08 -7.91
N LYS A 235 -13.94 -12.44 -9.00
CA LYS A 235 -14.21 -13.11 -10.28
C LYS A 235 -12.96 -13.20 -11.13
N VAL A 236 -12.75 -14.36 -11.73
CA VAL A 236 -11.70 -14.54 -12.74
C VAL A 236 -12.08 -13.72 -13.97
N LEU A 237 -11.18 -12.82 -14.37
CA LEU A 237 -11.32 -11.98 -15.57
C LEU A 237 -10.70 -12.66 -16.78
N GLU A 238 -9.60 -13.39 -16.59
CA GLU A 238 -8.87 -14.06 -17.67
C GLU A 238 -8.09 -15.26 -17.15
N GLU A 239 -8.08 -16.36 -17.93
CA GLU A 239 -7.22 -17.52 -17.73
C GLU A 239 -6.42 -17.78 -19.00
N ILE A 240 -5.09 -17.77 -18.91
CA ILE A 240 -4.19 -17.90 -20.04
C ILE A 240 -3.34 -19.16 -19.86
N LYS A 241 -3.57 -20.16 -20.69
CA LYS A 241 -2.73 -21.38 -20.70
C LYS A 241 -1.37 -21.06 -21.32
N LEU A 242 -0.33 -21.43 -20.60
CA LEU A 242 1.05 -21.32 -21.05
C LEU A 242 1.48 -22.63 -21.76
N LYS A 243 2.10 -22.48 -22.93
CA LYS A 243 2.57 -23.61 -23.75
C LYS A 243 3.93 -24.12 -23.31
#